data_7fe69a739045bab66472eeba903f99bd
#
_entry.id   7fe69a739045bab66472eeba903f99bd
#
_cell.length_a   1.000
_cell.length_b   1.000
_cell.length_c   1.000
_cell.angle_alpha   90.00
_cell.angle_beta   90.00
_cell.angle_gamma   90.00
#
_symmetry.space_group_name_H-M   'P 1'
#
loop_
_entity.id
_entity.type
_entity.pdbx_description
1 polymer ?
#
loop_
_entity_poly.entity_id
_entity_poly.type
_entity_poly.pdbx_seq_one_letter_code
_entity_poly.pdbx_strand_id
1 'polypeptide(L)'
;MGGCMKVLNLGSLNIDKTYTVDHFAEAGETIQAIAYEEFCGGKGLNQSIALAKAGADVFHAGCVGQDGDVLLKTLKKAGVKTELIRKNQELSGHAVIQVNRDGQNKIMIFGGANSYVTPEYIDQVLNHFNRGDMLLLQNEISNVSYALEQAKERGLTVAFNPSPISGSIGHYNLRRTDYFILNEVEGRKLADTHTEDAEEILQELRKKYPESVFVLTLGDKGSFYADASVMFYQEIFRTDVIDTTGAGDTFTGYFLAGIARGTSPQEAMKYASLASSLSVSRHGASPSIPDHSEVCRKMAEQIAH
;
A
#
# COMPACT_ATOMS: atom_id res chain seq x y z
N MET A 1 6.65 30.57 2.26
CA MET A 1 6.95 29.35 3.03
C MET A 1 6.05 28.27 2.49
N GLY A 2 6.55 27.39 1.63
CA GLY A 2 5.77 26.26 1.11
C GLY A 2 5.52 25.29 2.25
N GLY A 3 4.25 25.06 2.63
CA GLY A 3 3.90 24.04 3.60
C GLY A 3 4.35 22.66 3.08
N CYS A 4 4.74 21.75 3.97
CA CYS A 4 5.04 20.37 3.63
C CYS A 4 3.75 19.75 3.03
N MET A 5 3.87 19.04 1.89
CA MET A 5 2.75 18.32 1.27
C MET A 5 2.16 17.32 2.27
N LYS A 6 0.85 17.43 2.53
CA LYS A 6 0.14 16.42 3.31
C LYS A 6 -0.18 15.22 2.46
N VAL A 7 -0.16 14.04 3.08
CA VAL A 7 -0.58 12.80 2.41
C VAL A 7 -1.85 12.29 3.08
N LEU A 8 -2.94 12.26 2.33
CA LEU A 8 -4.16 11.54 2.69
C LEU A 8 -4.03 10.11 2.16
N ASN A 9 -4.04 9.13 3.04
CA ASN A 9 -4.26 7.74 2.65
C ASN A 9 -5.71 7.37 2.94
N LEU A 10 -6.54 7.25 1.90
CA LEU A 10 -7.92 6.78 2.00
C LEU A 10 -7.93 5.30 1.65
N GLY A 11 -7.93 4.45 2.68
CA GLY A 11 -7.63 3.05 2.50
C GLY A 11 -8.23 2.10 3.52
N SER A 12 -7.96 0.83 3.33
CA SER A 12 -8.46 -0.28 4.13
C SER A 12 -7.83 -0.36 5.52
N LEU A 13 -8.63 -0.86 6.44
CA LEU A 13 -8.27 -1.16 7.83
C LEU A 13 -8.79 -2.57 8.16
N ASN A 14 -7.88 -3.54 8.35
CA ASN A 14 -8.23 -4.94 8.54
C ASN A 14 -7.65 -5.50 9.84
N ILE A 15 -8.38 -6.46 10.42
CA ILE A 15 -7.89 -7.35 11.47
C ILE A 15 -7.59 -8.71 10.80
N ASP A 16 -6.32 -9.04 10.65
CA ASP A 16 -5.90 -10.29 10.04
C ASP A 16 -5.91 -11.40 11.10
N LYS A 17 -6.79 -12.40 10.92
CA LYS A 17 -6.99 -13.54 11.81
C LYS A 17 -6.27 -14.75 11.26
N THR A 18 -5.10 -15.04 11.82
CA THR A 18 -4.22 -16.12 11.34
C THR A 18 -4.43 -17.38 12.19
N TYR A 19 -4.78 -18.47 11.51
CA TYR A 19 -4.93 -19.80 12.09
C TYR A 19 -3.81 -20.72 11.57
N THR A 20 -2.96 -21.19 12.44
CA THR A 20 -2.03 -22.28 12.11
C THR A 20 -2.77 -23.60 12.15
N VAL A 21 -2.70 -24.36 11.08
CA VAL A 21 -3.37 -25.66 10.92
C VAL A 21 -2.38 -26.74 10.51
N ASP A 22 -2.72 -28.01 10.73
CA ASP A 22 -1.90 -29.12 10.25
C ASP A 22 -1.93 -29.21 8.73
N HIS A 23 -3.14 -29.16 8.18
CA HIS A 23 -3.43 -29.16 6.75
C HIS A 23 -4.66 -28.29 6.49
N PHE A 24 -4.96 -27.96 5.23
CA PHE A 24 -6.17 -27.25 4.88
C PHE A 24 -7.36 -28.22 4.84
N ALA A 25 -8.45 -27.85 5.53
CA ALA A 25 -9.67 -28.67 5.55
C ALA A 25 -10.19 -28.98 4.15
N GLU A 26 -10.56 -30.23 3.91
CA GLU A 26 -11.28 -30.66 2.72
C GLU A 26 -12.79 -30.41 2.87
N ALA A 27 -13.54 -30.55 1.78
CA ALA A 27 -15.00 -30.38 1.81
C ALA A 27 -15.66 -31.43 2.74
N GLY A 28 -16.34 -30.94 3.78
CA GLY A 28 -16.99 -31.77 4.79
C GLY A 28 -16.09 -32.16 5.98
N GLU A 29 -14.85 -31.78 5.98
CA GLU A 29 -13.92 -32.03 7.07
C GLU A 29 -13.98 -30.94 8.14
N THR A 30 -13.81 -31.32 9.42
CA THR A 30 -13.63 -30.41 10.54
C THR A 30 -12.23 -30.62 11.12
N ILE A 31 -11.42 -29.59 11.10
CA ILE A 31 -10.07 -29.61 11.66
C ILE A 31 -9.97 -28.68 12.88
N GLN A 32 -9.03 -28.96 13.76
CA GLN A 32 -8.68 -28.10 14.88
C GLN A 32 -7.47 -27.25 14.54
N ALA A 33 -7.56 -25.93 14.77
CA ALA A 33 -6.39 -25.05 14.66
C ALA A 33 -5.38 -25.33 15.78
N ILE A 34 -4.09 -25.27 15.45
CA ILE A 34 -2.97 -25.45 16.37
C ILE A 34 -2.70 -24.15 17.14
N ALA A 35 -2.81 -23.00 16.46
CA ALA A 35 -2.60 -21.67 17.04
C ALA A 35 -3.53 -20.64 16.38
N TYR A 36 -3.74 -19.55 17.08
CA TYR A 36 -4.51 -18.39 16.61
C TYR A 36 -3.78 -17.11 17.01
N GLU A 37 -3.64 -16.19 16.04
CA GLU A 37 -3.04 -14.88 16.24
C GLU A 37 -3.83 -13.82 15.49
N GLU A 38 -3.89 -12.60 16.04
CA GLU A 38 -4.50 -11.44 15.37
C GLU A 38 -3.43 -10.37 15.10
N PHE A 39 -3.45 -9.84 13.88
CA PHE A 39 -2.58 -8.75 13.46
C PHE A 39 -3.39 -7.60 12.89
N CYS A 40 -2.90 -6.37 13.09
CA CYS A 40 -3.41 -5.22 12.36
C CYS A 40 -2.85 -5.23 10.95
N GLY A 41 -3.71 -5.21 9.95
CA GLY A 41 -3.36 -5.33 8.54
C GLY A 41 -4.25 -4.48 7.64
N GLY A 42 -4.26 -4.84 6.37
CA GLY A 42 -4.85 -4.07 5.28
C GLY A 42 -3.82 -3.13 4.64
N LYS A 43 -3.86 -3.03 3.31
CA LYS A 43 -2.89 -2.21 2.55
C LYS A 43 -2.92 -0.74 2.99
N GLY A 44 -4.12 -0.20 3.22
CA GLY A 44 -4.28 1.16 3.71
C GLY A 44 -3.57 1.40 5.04
N LEU A 45 -3.74 0.50 6.01
CA LEU A 45 -3.06 0.59 7.31
C LEU A 45 -1.53 0.51 7.14
N ASN A 46 -1.03 -0.50 6.43
CA ASN A 46 0.40 -0.73 6.24
C ASN A 46 1.08 0.45 5.54
N GLN A 47 0.49 0.94 4.45
CA GLN A 47 1.01 2.08 3.69
C GLN A 47 0.98 3.38 4.50
N SER A 48 -0.05 3.60 5.35
CA SER A 48 -0.07 4.75 6.27
C SER A 48 1.05 4.68 7.31
N ILE A 49 1.31 3.51 7.88
CA ILE A 49 2.41 3.31 8.83
C ILE A 49 3.75 3.54 8.13
N ALA A 50 3.91 3.02 6.91
CA ALA A 50 5.14 3.20 6.14
C ALA A 50 5.39 4.68 5.80
N LEU A 51 4.36 5.43 5.39
CA LEU A 51 4.42 6.87 5.16
C LEU A 51 4.85 7.63 6.43
N ALA A 52 4.21 7.35 7.58
CA ALA A 52 4.52 8.01 8.84
C ALA A 52 5.95 7.70 9.32
N LYS A 53 6.34 6.43 9.29
CA LYS A 53 7.70 5.99 9.64
C LYS A 53 8.75 6.55 8.70
N ALA A 54 8.41 6.80 7.42
CA ALA A 54 9.27 7.50 6.47
C ALA A 54 9.30 9.03 6.68
N GLY A 55 8.54 9.57 7.64
CA GLY A 55 8.55 11.00 8.01
C GLY A 55 7.59 11.89 7.23
N ALA A 56 6.58 11.33 6.56
CA ALA A 56 5.52 12.11 5.91
C ALA A 56 4.49 12.65 6.92
N ASP A 57 3.85 13.78 6.59
CA ASP A 57 2.67 14.28 7.30
C ASP A 57 1.42 13.54 6.79
N VAL A 58 1.09 12.39 7.40
CA VAL A 58 0.08 11.47 6.90
C VAL A 58 -1.19 11.46 7.74
N PHE A 59 -2.32 11.55 7.04
CA PHE A 59 -3.67 11.36 7.54
C PHE A 59 -4.22 10.05 6.97
N HIS A 60 -4.77 9.20 7.84
CA HIS A 60 -5.54 8.05 7.37
C HIS A 60 -7.03 8.37 7.43
N ALA A 61 -7.73 8.09 6.33
CA ALA A 61 -9.18 8.08 6.26
C ALA A 61 -9.65 6.69 5.80
N GLY A 62 -10.80 6.27 6.32
CA GLY A 62 -11.39 4.96 6.08
C GLY A 62 -12.45 4.67 7.14
N CYS A 63 -12.95 3.45 7.14
CA CYS A 63 -13.97 3.03 8.08
C CYS A 63 -13.50 1.83 8.91
N VAL A 64 -13.81 1.84 10.20
CA VAL A 64 -13.63 0.70 11.10
C VAL A 64 -14.94 0.33 11.76
N GLY A 65 -15.05 -0.89 12.23
CA GLY A 65 -16.19 -1.38 13.00
C GLY A 65 -16.07 -1.10 14.50
N GLN A 66 -16.96 -1.71 15.27
CA GLN A 66 -16.97 -1.65 16.74
C GLN A 66 -15.67 -2.22 17.35
N ASP A 67 -15.07 -3.19 16.67
CA ASP A 67 -13.83 -3.88 17.03
C ASP A 67 -12.54 -3.15 16.61
N GLY A 68 -12.65 -2.01 15.92
CA GLY A 68 -11.56 -1.31 15.26
C GLY A 68 -10.60 -0.52 16.15
N ASP A 69 -10.78 -0.50 17.49
CA ASP A 69 -9.95 0.31 18.39
C ASP A 69 -8.46 -0.07 18.35
N VAL A 70 -8.17 -1.35 18.11
CA VAL A 70 -6.80 -1.85 17.97
C VAL A 70 -6.11 -1.25 16.74
N LEU A 71 -6.84 -1.08 15.63
CA LEU A 71 -6.35 -0.49 14.38
C LEU A 71 -6.00 1.00 14.58
N LEU A 72 -6.91 1.75 15.24
CA LEU A 72 -6.66 3.16 15.56
C LEU A 72 -5.46 3.34 16.48
N LYS A 73 -5.32 2.49 17.50
CA LYS A 73 -4.17 2.52 18.41
C LYS A 73 -2.85 2.26 17.66
N THR A 74 -2.85 1.29 16.75
CA THR A 74 -1.68 0.93 15.94
C THR A 74 -1.25 2.09 15.04
N LEU A 75 -2.20 2.72 14.34
CA LEU A 75 -1.92 3.90 13.51
C LEU A 75 -1.38 5.08 14.33
N LYS A 76 -2.03 5.41 15.45
CA LYS A 76 -1.59 6.50 16.35
C LYS A 76 -0.17 6.26 16.88
N LYS A 77 0.14 5.02 17.27
CA LYS A 77 1.49 4.65 17.75
C LYS A 77 2.56 4.88 16.68
N ALA A 78 2.22 4.71 15.40
CA ALA A 78 3.10 4.96 14.28
C ALA A 78 3.17 6.45 13.88
N GLY A 79 2.41 7.35 14.52
CA GLY A 79 2.39 8.78 14.21
C GLY A 79 1.40 9.19 13.12
N VAL A 80 0.50 8.29 12.70
CA VAL A 80 -0.54 8.58 11.71
C VAL A 80 -1.67 9.39 12.37
N LYS A 81 -2.13 10.45 11.71
CA LYS A 81 -3.30 11.23 12.08
C LYS A 81 -4.58 10.47 11.74
N THR A 82 -5.43 10.20 12.72
CA THR A 82 -6.56 9.26 12.62
C THR A 82 -7.93 9.93 12.82
N GLU A 83 -7.99 11.23 12.94
CA GLU A 83 -9.20 12.01 13.18
C GLU A 83 -10.24 11.93 12.06
N LEU A 84 -9.82 11.50 10.87
CA LEU A 84 -10.69 11.30 9.71
C LEU A 84 -11.27 9.88 9.60
N ILE A 85 -10.85 8.94 10.47
CA ILE A 85 -11.40 7.58 10.46
C ILE A 85 -12.79 7.58 11.06
N ARG A 86 -13.75 6.98 10.35
CA ARG A 86 -15.14 6.83 10.81
C ARG A 86 -15.35 5.46 11.43
N LYS A 87 -16.00 5.43 12.62
CA LYS A 87 -16.53 4.21 13.20
C LYS A 87 -17.97 3.98 12.72
N ASN A 88 -18.32 2.73 12.39
CA ASN A 88 -19.68 2.32 12.08
C ASN A 88 -20.13 1.12 12.94
N GLN A 89 -21.36 0.61 12.71
CA GLN A 89 -21.94 -0.47 13.52
C GLN A 89 -21.48 -1.86 13.06
N GLU A 90 -20.86 -1.95 11.89
CA GLU A 90 -20.37 -3.19 11.30
C GLU A 90 -19.09 -3.68 12.00
N LEU A 91 -18.64 -4.88 11.65
CA LEU A 91 -17.28 -5.33 11.97
C LEU A 91 -16.27 -4.63 11.07
N SER A 92 -15.07 -4.45 11.55
CA SER A 92 -13.94 -4.02 10.72
C SER A 92 -13.69 -5.02 9.58
N GLY A 93 -13.08 -4.55 8.50
CA GLY A 93 -12.53 -5.45 7.50
C GLY A 93 -11.62 -6.49 8.17
N HIS A 94 -11.62 -7.71 7.68
CA HIS A 94 -10.74 -8.73 8.21
C HIS A 94 -10.35 -9.77 7.15
N ALA A 95 -9.19 -10.38 7.35
CA ALA A 95 -8.78 -11.55 6.61
C ALA A 95 -8.77 -12.77 7.55
N VAL A 96 -9.28 -13.89 7.05
CA VAL A 96 -9.07 -15.21 7.67
C VAL A 96 -7.95 -15.89 6.90
N ILE A 97 -6.83 -16.08 7.57
CA ILE A 97 -5.60 -16.63 7.00
C ILE A 97 -5.36 -17.99 7.65
N GLN A 98 -5.32 -19.03 6.86
CA GLN A 98 -4.88 -20.36 7.28
C GLN A 98 -3.44 -20.58 6.81
N VAL A 99 -2.57 -21.02 7.70
CA VAL A 99 -1.17 -21.38 7.40
C VAL A 99 -0.94 -22.81 7.80
N ASN A 100 -0.56 -23.69 6.85
CA ASN A 100 -0.26 -25.08 7.12
C ASN A 100 1.21 -25.27 7.54
N ARG A 101 1.58 -26.52 7.89
CA ARG A 101 2.97 -26.86 8.31
C ARG A 101 4.03 -26.60 7.24
N ASP A 102 3.64 -26.62 5.97
CA ASP A 102 4.55 -26.34 4.84
C ASP A 102 4.73 -24.84 4.60
N GLY A 103 4.10 -23.97 5.42
CA GLY A 103 4.13 -22.52 5.25
C GLY A 103 3.24 -21.99 4.12
N GLN A 104 2.43 -22.85 3.49
CA GLN A 104 1.46 -22.41 2.50
C GLN A 104 0.30 -21.70 3.20
N ASN A 105 -0.33 -20.74 2.51
CA ASN A 105 -1.48 -20.03 3.05
C ASN A 105 -2.72 -20.10 2.15
N LYS A 106 -3.89 -20.00 2.79
CA LYS A 106 -5.18 -19.72 2.16
C LYS A 106 -5.79 -18.51 2.83
N ILE A 107 -6.18 -17.51 2.03
CA ILE A 107 -6.67 -16.22 2.53
C ILE A 107 -8.09 -15.98 2.02
N MET A 108 -9.00 -15.66 2.95
CA MET A 108 -10.34 -15.18 2.66
C MET A 108 -10.51 -13.79 3.26
N ILE A 109 -10.92 -12.81 2.44
CA ILE A 109 -11.09 -11.42 2.86
C ILE A 109 -12.59 -11.11 2.98
N PHE A 110 -12.94 -10.44 4.08
CA PHE A 110 -14.25 -9.84 4.28
C PHE A 110 -14.08 -8.31 4.40
N GLY A 111 -14.72 -7.57 3.49
CA GLY A 111 -14.58 -6.11 3.41
C GLY A 111 -15.05 -5.36 4.66
N GLY A 112 -16.13 -5.83 5.32
CA GLY A 112 -16.66 -5.22 6.52
C GLY A 112 -16.84 -3.71 6.39
N ALA A 113 -16.35 -2.97 7.37
CA ALA A 113 -16.42 -1.50 7.40
C ALA A 113 -15.78 -0.82 6.17
N ASN A 114 -14.80 -1.43 5.52
CA ASN A 114 -14.18 -0.89 4.30
C ASN A 114 -15.19 -0.72 3.14
N SER A 115 -16.27 -1.46 3.15
CA SER A 115 -17.34 -1.37 2.16
C SER A 115 -18.30 -0.20 2.39
N TYR A 116 -18.12 0.57 3.47
CA TYR A 116 -19.00 1.69 3.86
C TYR A 116 -18.35 3.06 3.67
N VAL A 117 -17.32 3.15 2.87
CA VAL A 117 -16.75 4.42 2.40
C VAL A 117 -17.69 5.02 1.35
N THR A 118 -18.51 6.01 1.76
CA THR A 118 -19.54 6.63 0.89
C THR A 118 -19.00 7.85 0.17
N PRO A 119 -19.63 8.29 -0.95
CA PRO A 119 -19.26 9.54 -1.63
C PRO A 119 -19.30 10.76 -0.71
N GLU A 120 -20.30 10.90 0.13
CA GLU A 120 -20.45 12.02 1.08
C GLU A 120 -19.32 12.03 2.12
N TYR A 121 -18.87 10.85 2.55
CA TYR A 121 -17.71 10.74 3.45
C TYR A 121 -16.42 11.14 2.72
N ILE A 122 -16.23 10.71 1.48
CA ILE A 122 -15.07 11.08 0.66
C ILE A 122 -15.02 12.60 0.52
N ASP A 123 -16.13 13.27 0.20
CA ASP A 123 -16.19 14.72 0.07
C ASP A 123 -15.84 15.43 1.39
N GLN A 124 -16.36 14.96 2.51
CA GLN A 124 -16.03 15.48 3.84
C GLN A 124 -14.52 15.37 4.12
N VAL A 125 -13.92 14.22 3.84
CA VAL A 125 -12.49 13.99 4.03
C VAL A 125 -11.66 14.90 3.14
N LEU A 126 -11.97 14.98 1.85
CA LEU A 126 -11.22 15.78 0.89
C LEU A 126 -11.25 17.30 1.18
N ASN A 127 -12.27 17.79 1.88
CA ASN A 127 -12.34 19.19 2.31
C ASN A 127 -11.25 19.62 3.32
N HIS A 128 -10.52 18.66 3.92
CA HIS A 128 -9.38 18.94 4.81
C HIS A 128 -8.05 19.13 4.07
N PHE A 129 -8.04 18.94 2.75
CA PHE A 129 -6.83 18.95 1.92
C PHE A 129 -6.90 20.06 0.87
N ASN A 130 -5.74 20.54 0.47
CA ASN A 130 -5.58 21.63 -0.46
C ASN A 130 -4.99 21.15 -1.79
N ARG A 131 -5.08 21.98 -2.80
CA ARG A 131 -4.36 21.77 -4.06
C ARG A 131 -2.86 21.52 -3.78
N GLY A 132 -2.32 20.44 -4.36
CA GLY A 132 -0.93 20.04 -4.19
C GLY A 132 -0.68 19.08 -3.04
N ASP A 133 -1.68 18.81 -2.17
CA ASP A 133 -1.62 17.66 -1.26
C ASP A 133 -1.77 16.36 -2.05
N MET A 134 -1.40 15.22 -1.46
CA MET A 134 -1.44 13.91 -2.11
C MET A 134 -2.58 13.05 -1.56
N LEU A 135 -3.30 12.36 -2.46
CA LEU A 135 -4.18 11.24 -2.12
C LEU A 135 -3.52 9.93 -2.53
N LEU A 136 -3.41 9.00 -1.58
CA LEU A 136 -3.05 7.61 -1.83
C LEU A 136 -4.29 6.72 -1.69
N LEU A 137 -4.50 5.84 -2.66
CA LEU A 137 -5.58 4.87 -2.72
C LEU A 137 -5.07 3.46 -2.98
N GLN A 138 -5.79 2.46 -2.48
CA GLN A 138 -5.68 1.05 -2.85
C GLN A 138 -7.04 0.56 -3.35
N ASN A 139 -7.13 -0.69 -3.80
CA ASN A 139 -8.39 -1.24 -4.32
C ASN A 139 -9.11 -2.14 -3.29
N GLU A 140 -9.14 -1.72 -2.03
CA GLU A 140 -9.72 -2.50 -0.92
C GLU A 140 -10.90 -1.81 -0.21
N ILE A 141 -11.35 -0.64 -0.71
CA ILE A 141 -12.49 0.10 -0.17
C ILE A 141 -13.57 0.33 -1.23
N SER A 142 -14.76 0.73 -0.82
CA SER A 142 -15.80 1.14 -1.77
C SER A 142 -15.53 2.55 -2.34
N ASN A 143 -16.12 2.84 -3.51
CA ASN A 143 -16.11 4.16 -4.17
C ASN A 143 -14.71 4.71 -4.53
N VAL A 144 -13.75 3.83 -4.83
CA VAL A 144 -12.40 4.23 -5.27
C VAL A 144 -12.44 5.13 -6.50
N SER A 145 -13.27 4.78 -7.51
CA SER A 145 -13.43 5.60 -8.72
C SER A 145 -13.87 7.03 -8.40
N TYR A 146 -14.85 7.19 -7.51
CA TYR A 146 -15.31 8.48 -7.07
C TYR A 146 -14.22 9.29 -6.36
N ALA A 147 -13.44 8.63 -5.48
CA ALA A 147 -12.33 9.27 -4.78
C ALA A 147 -11.24 9.77 -5.73
N LEU A 148 -10.88 8.96 -6.75
CA LEU A 148 -9.92 9.34 -7.80
C LEU A 148 -10.37 10.63 -8.52
N GLU A 149 -11.62 10.68 -8.95
CA GLU A 149 -12.17 11.81 -9.69
C GLU A 149 -12.22 13.07 -8.82
N GLN A 150 -12.80 12.96 -7.62
CA GLN A 150 -12.99 14.08 -6.72
C GLN A 150 -11.68 14.69 -6.21
N ALA A 151 -10.66 13.85 -5.95
CA ALA A 151 -9.35 14.33 -5.57
C ALA A 151 -8.68 15.11 -6.71
N LYS A 152 -8.77 14.60 -7.93
CA LYS A 152 -8.18 15.27 -9.10
C LYS A 152 -8.87 16.58 -9.43
N GLU A 153 -10.19 16.68 -9.32
CA GLU A 153 -10.95 17.93 -9.48
C GLU A 153 -10.56 19.00 -8.46
N ARG A 154 -10.20 18.60 -7.24
CA ARG A 154 -9.70 19.50 -6.19
C ARG A 154 -8.20 19.82 -6.33
N GLY A 155 -7.53 19.23 -7.34
CA GLY A 155 -6.11 19.47 -7.65
C GLY A 155 -5.13 18.76 -6.73
N LEU A 156 -5.53 17.65 -6.12
CA LEU A 156 -4.61 16.77 -5.40
C LEU A 156 -3.76 15.97 -6.40
N THR A 157 -2.56 15.61 -5.97
CA THR A 157 -1.75 14.58 -6.62
C THR A 157 -2.30 13.21 -6.22
N VAL A 158 -2.63 12.38 -7.20
CA VAL A 158 -3.27 11.08 -6.96
C VAL A 158 -2.27 9.95 -7.17
N ALA A 159 -1.99 9.19 -6.12
CA ALA A 159 -1.23 7.95 -6.14
C ALA A 159 -2.19 6.75 -5.97
N PHE A 160 -2.04 5.74 -6.79
CA PHE A 160 -2.90 4.57 -6.78
C PHE A 160 -2.07 3.27 -6.83
N ASN A 161 -2.26 2.43 -5.81
CA ASN A 161 -1.84 1.04 -5.80
C ASN A 161 -3.06 0.15 -6.09
N PRO A 162 -3.24 -0.37 -7.31
CA PRO A 162 -4.47 -1.06 -7.72
C PRO A 162 -4.64 -2.46 -7.13
N SER A 163 -3.98 -2.75 -6.05
CA SER A 163 -4.00 -4.03 -5.36
C SER A 163 -5.16 -4.14 -4.34
N PRO A 164 -5.87 -5.28 -4.32
CA PRO A 164 -5.84 -6.37 -5.29
C PRO A 164 -6.49 -5.96 -6.62
N ILE A 165 -5.86 -6.35 -7.73
CA ILE A 165 -6.43 -6.04 -9.05
C ILE A 165 -7.64 -6.92 -9.35
N SER A 166 -8.80 -6.31 -9.54
CA SER A 166 -10.09 -6.96 -9.78
C SER A 166 -10.77 -6.41 -11.04
N GLY A 167 -11.84 -7.06 -11.49
CA GLY A 167 -12.60 -6.60 -12.66
C GLY A 167 -13.20 -5.19 -12.52
N SER A 168 -13.40 -4.69 -11.30
CA SER A 168 -13.93 -3.34 -11.06
C SER A 168 -13.00 -2.22 -11.55
N ILE A 169 -11.69 -2.45 -11.60
CA ILE A 169 -10.70 -1.48 -12.07
C ILE A 169 -10.95 -1.01 -13.51
N GLY A 170 -11.52 -1.87 -14.36
CA GLY A 170 -11.87 -1.51 -15.73
C GLY A 170 -12.93 -0.40 -15.85
N HIS A 171 -13.64 -0.11 -14.77
CA HIS A 171 -14.64 0.97 -14.71
C HIS A 171 -14.09 2.26 -14.11
N TYR A 172 -12.83 2.29 -13.64
CA TYR A 172 -12.23 3.49 -13.05
C TYR A 172 -11.65 4.41 -14.12
N ASN A 173 -11.80 5.72 -13.93
CA ASN A 173 -11.14 6.72 -14.77
C ASN A 173 -9.65 6.85 -14.38
N LEU A 174 -8.87 5.83 -14.72
CA LEU A 174 -7.47 5.71 -14.34
C LEU A 174 -6.55 6.79 -14.95
N ARG A 175 -7.01 7.54 -15.97
CA ARG A 175 -6.30 8.72 -16.50
C ARG A 175 -6.20 9.86 -15.48
N ARG A 176 -6.91 9.77 -14.36
CA ARG A 176 -6.85 10.70 -13.24
C ARG A 176 -5.75 10.37 -12.22
N THR A 177 -4.97 9.31 -12.46
CA THR A 177 -3.88 8.88 -11.58
C THR A 177 -2.56 9.48 -12.02
N ASP A 178 -1.86 10.14 -11.09
CA ASP A 178 -0.53 10.70 -11.34
C ASP A 178 0.58 9.67 -11.11
N TYR A 179 0.45 8.82 -10.07
CA TYR A 179 1.42 7.78 -9.73
C TYR A 179 0.74 6.42 -9.63
N PHE A 180 1.19 5.48 -10.42
CA PHE A 180 0.85 4.06 -10.24
C PHE A 180 1.98 3.34 -9.54
N ILE A 181 1.66 2.61 -8.46
CA ILE A 181 2.60 1.71 -7.80
C ILE A 181 2.09 0.29 -8.00
N LEU A 182 2.82 -0.51 -8.77
CA LEU A 182 2.38 -1.78 -9.33
C LEU A 182 3.39 -2.87 -9.03
N ASN A 183 2.93 -4.11 -8.88
CA ASN A 183 3.78 -5.28 -9.09
C ASN A 183 3.64 -5.80 -10.54
N GLU A 184 4.43 -6.83 -10.91
CA GLU A 184 4.43 -7.41 -12.27
C GLU A 184 3.04 -7.88 -12.71
N VAL A 185 2.28 -8.52 -11.82
CA VAL A 185 0.93 -9.03 -12.12
C VAL A 185 -0.05 -7.90 -12.38
N GLU A 186 0.01 -6.87 -11.55
CA GLU A 186 -0.82 -5.67 -11.67
C GLU A 186 -0.45 -4.88 -12.92
N GLY A 187 0.85 -4.72 -13.18
CA GLY A 187 1.37 -4.05 -14.36
C GLY A 187 0.87 -4.71 -15.66
N ARG A 188 1.02 -6.04 -15.78
CA ARG A 188 0.52 -6.78 -16.95
C ARG A 188 -0.98 -6.63 -17.16
N LYS A 189 -1.76 -6.78 -16.09
CA LYS A 189 -3.23 -6.64 -16.17
C LYS A 189 -3.65 -5.23 -16.55
N LEU A 190 -2.99 -4.21 -16.00
CA LEU A 190 -3.31 -2.81 -16.29
C LEU A 190 -2.88 -2.43 -17.72
N ALA A 191 -1.74 -2.94 -18.18
CA ALA A 191 -1.24 -2.77 -19.55
C ALA A 191 -2.03 -3.56 -20.59
N ASP A 192 -2.83 -4.55 -20.17
CA ASP A 192 -3.51 -5.53 -21.03
C ASP A 192 -2.53 -6.30 -21.92
N THR A 193 -1.48 -6.85 -21.29
CA THR A 193 -0.40 -7.57 -21.96
C THR A 193 -0.09 -8.90 -21.27
N HIS A 194 0.53 -9.81 -22.01
CA HIS A 194 1.00 -11.10 -21.50
C HIS A 194 2.53 -11.17 -21.39
N THR A 195 3.26 -10.10 -21.78
CA THR A 195 4.71 -10.09 -21.63
C THR A 195 5.14 -10.16 -20.17
N GLU A 196 6.28 -10.80 -19.93
CA GLU A 196 6.95 -10.81 -18.61
C GLU A 196 8.11 -9.80 -18.55
N ASP A 197 8.40 -9.14 -19.67
CA ASP A 197 9.43 -8.10 -19.73
C ASP A 197 8.92 -6.80 -19.09
N ALA A 198 9.63 -6.35 -18.07
CA ALA A 198 9.24 -5.18 -17.29
C ALA A 198 9.26 -3.87 -18.09
N GLU A 199 10.22 -3.75 -19.03
CA GLU A 199 10.33 -2.56 -19.88
C GLU A 199 9.19 -2.52 -20.90
N GLU A 200 8.83 -3.67 -21.49
CA GLU A 200 7.68 -3.77 -22.39
C GLU A 200 6.37 -3.45 -21.67
N ILE A 201 6.16 -3.98 -20.44
CA ILE A 201 5.00 -3.62 -19.59
C ILE A 201 4.93 -2.12 -19.41
N LEU A 202 6.03 -1.47 -19.03
CA LEU A 202 6.08 -0.03 -18.82
C LEU A 202 5.86 0.77 -20.10
N GLN A 203 6.33 0.30 -21.25
CA GLN A 203 6.06 0.93 -22.54
C GLN A 203 4.55 0.92 -22.88
N GLU A 204 3.87 -0.20 -22.66
CA GLU A 204 2.42 -0.29 -22.89
C GLU A 204 1.65 0.57 -21.90
N LEU A 205 2.04 0.62 -20.62
CA LEU A 205 1.45 1.50 -19.61
C LEU A 205 1.60 2.98 -19.99
N ARG A 206 2.80 3.40 -20.43
CA ARG A 206 3.07 4.79 -20.87
C ARG A 206 2.26 5.18 -22.11
N LYS A 207 2.04 4.26 -23.05
CA LYS A 207 1.13 4.50 -24.20
C LYS A 207 -0.32 4.73 -23.74
N LYS A 208 -0.77 3.95 -22.75
CA LYS A 208 -2.16 3.98 -22.25
C LYS A 208 -2.42 5.19 -21.33
N TYR A 209 -1.42 5.57 -20.53
CA TYR A 209 -1.49 6.66 -19.54
C TYR A 209 -0.25 7.55 -19.63
N PRO A 210 -0.12 8.37 -20.67
CA PRO A 210 1.12 9.09 -21.00
C PRO A 210 1.52 10.18 -20.00
N GLU A 211 0.59 10.65 -19.19
CA GLU A 211 0.84 11.68 -18.17
C GLU A 211 1.17 11.10 -16.77
N SER A 212 1.08 9.78 -16.63
CA SER A 212 1.28 9.12 -15.35
C SER A 212 2.73 8.68 -15.15
N VAL A 213 3.11 8.61 -13.89
CA VAL A 213 4.35 7.99 -13.40
C VAL A 213 4.05 6.55 -13.01
N PHE A 214 4.95 5.64 -13.35
CA PHE A 214 4.86 4.23 -12.98
C PHE A 214 6.05 3.83 -12.13
N VAL A 215 5.75 3.15 -11.03
CA VAL A 215 6.71 2.43 -10.20
C VAL A 215 6.31 0.96 -10.27
N LEU A 216 7.14 0.14 -10.92
CA LEU A 216 6.91 -1.29 -11.12
C LEU A 216 7.87 -2.09 -10.24
N THR A 217 7.36 -2.76 -9.23
CA THR A 217 8.14 -3.64 -8.34
C THR A 217 8.19 -5.06 -8.90
N LEU A 218 9.38 -5.68 -8.85
CA LEU A 218 9.69 -6.99 -9.43
C LEU A 218 10.13 -8.01 -8.35
N GLY A 219 9.70 -7.81 -7.11
CA GLY A 219 10.10 -8.64 -5.98
C GLY A 219 11.60 -8.59 -5.74
N ASP A 220 12.25 -9.74 -5.80
CA ASP A 220 13.71 -9.91 -5.61
C ASP A 220 14.55 -9.43 -6.81
N LYS A 221 13.91 -9.07 -7.91
CA LYS A 221 14.56 -8.54 -9.12
C LYS A 221 14.62 -7.00 -9.16
N GLY A 222 14.24 -6.31 -8.09
CA GLY A 222 14.30 -4.84 -8.02
C GLY A 222 13.03 -4.12 -8.42
N SER A 223 13.16 -2.93 -8.99
CA SER A 223 12.03 -2.11 -9.40
C SER A 223 12.40 -1.13 -10.49
N PHE A 224 11.41 -0.71 -11.28
CA PHE A 224 11.55 0.34 -12.29
C PHE A 224 10.72 1.56 -11.90
N TYR A 225 11.26 2.72 -12.25
CA TYR A 225 10.55 3.98 -12.34
C TYR A 225 10.42 4.38 -13.79
N ALA A 226 9.27 4.85 -14.22
CA ALA A 226 9.08 5.42 -15.55
C ALA A 226 8.08 6.59 -15.51
N ASP A 227 8.42 7.71 -16.14
CA ASP A 227 7.52 8.82 -16.43
C ASP A 227 7.54 9.15 -17.94
N ALA A 228 6.98 10.26 -18.35
CA ALA A 228 6.96 10.68 -19.76
C ALA A 228 8.37 10.83 -20.39
N SER A 229 9.38 11.12 -19.58
CA SER A 229 10.72 11.53 -20.03
C SER A 229 11.79 10.50 -19.76
N VAL A 230 11.74 9.85 -18.59
CA VAL A 230 12.80 8.95 -18.14
C VAL A 230 12.25 7.58 -17.75
N MET A 231 13.09 6.58 -17.82
CA MET A 231 12.91 5.26 -17.25
C MET A 231 14.25 4.81 -16.68
N PHE A 232 14.24 4.29 -15.46
CA PHE A 232 15.44 3.75 -14.83
C PHE A 232 15.10 2.60 -13.89
N TYR A 233 16.08 1.75 -13.67
CA TYR A 233 16.02 0.59 -12.80
C TYR A 233 16.67 0.89 -11.45
N GLN A 234 16.08 0.36 -10.37
CA GLN A 234 16.62 0.35 -9.02
C GLN A 234 16.82 -1.08 -8.55
N GLU A 235 18.04 -1.43 -8.23
CA GLU A 235 18.40 -2.72 -7.64
C GLU A 235 17.83 -2.89 -6.23
N ILE A 236 17.68 -4.14 -5.79
CA ILE A 236 17.38 -4.44 -4.39
C ILE A 236 18.62 -4.25 -3.51
N PHE A 237 18.37 -4.03 -2.22
CA PHE A 237 19.39 -4.22 -1.19
C PHE A 237 19.25 -5.66 -0.65
N ARG A 238 20.28 -6.48 -0.85
CA ARG A 238 20.25 -7.90 -0.46
C ARG A 238 20.16 -8.04 1.06
N THR A 239 19.29 -8.94 1.51
CA THR A 239 19.08 -9.29 2.91
C THR A 239 18.59 -10.73 3.01
N ASP A 240 18.66 -11.29 4.22
CA ASP A 240 18.04 -12.58 4.52
C ASP A 240 16.52 -12.38 4.62
N VAL A 241 15.77 -13.11 3.80
CA VAL A 241 14.31 -12.99 3.72
C VAL A 241 13.69 -13.90 4.79
N ILE A 242 12.91 -13.31 5.69
CA ILE A 242 12.14 -14.01 6.72
C ILE A 242 10.65 -14.01 6.36
N ASP A 243 10.08 -12.84 5.98
CA ASP A 243 8.67 -12.69 5.68
C ASP A 243 8.48 -11.55 4.67
N THR A 244 7.85 -11.83 3.53
CA THR A 244 7.62 -10.83 2.47
C THR A 244 6.33 -10.03 2.64
N THR A 245 5.57 -10.29 3.71
CA THR A 245 4.30 -9.61 3.98
C THR A 245 4.50 -8.12 4.19
N GLY A 246 3.76 -7.29 3.44
CA GLY A 246 3.84 -5.84 3.53
C GLY A 246 5.08 -5.18 2.91
N ALA A 247 5.94 -5.94 2.21
CA ALA A 247 7.11 -5.39 1.52
C ALA A 247 6.73 -4.31 0.48
N GLY A 248 5.72 -4.59 -0.34
CA GLY A 248 5.18 -3.63 -1.31
C GLY A 248 4.53 -2.41 -0.65
N ASP A 249 3.85 -2.59 0.49
CA ASP A 249 3.27 -1.49 1.26
C ASP A 249 4.36 -0.60 1.86
N THR A 250 5.44 -1.21 2.37
CA THR A 250 6.63 -0.51 2.87
C THR A 250 7.28 0.30 1.76
N PHE A 251 7.52 -0.33 0.61
CA PHE A 251 8.06 0.34 -0.57
C PHE A 251 7.20 1.54 -0.99
N THR A 252 5.89 1.34 -1.13
CA THR A 252 4.92 2.38 -1.52
C THR A 252 4.99 3.57 -0.56
N GLY A 253 4.93 3.33 0.75
CA GLY A 253 4.95 4.39 1.75
C GLY A 253 6.25 5.18 1.75
N TYR A 254 7.40 4.51 1.68
CA TYR A 254 8.71 5.18 1.63
C TYR A 254 8.92 5.96 0.34
N PHE A 255 8.53 5.41 -0.81
CA PHE A 255 8.60 6.11 -2.10
C PHE A 255 7.78 7.39 -2.08
N LEU A 256 6.48 7.29 -1.75
CA LEU A 256 5.59 8.44 -1.75
C LEU A 256 5.94 9.48 -0.68
N ALA A 257 6.46 9.05 0.47
CA ALA A 257 7.00 9.98 1.48
C ALA A 257 8.21 10.77 0.95
N GLY A 258 9.08 10.14 0.16
CA GLY A 258 10.17 10.82 -0.53
C GLY A 258 9.65 11.87 -1.51
N ILE A 259 8.71 11.49 -2.37
CA ILE A 259 8.07 12.40 -3.34
C ILE A 259 7.37 13.58 -2.62
N ALA A 260 6.62 13.32 -1.55
CA ALA A 260 5.94 14.35 -0.77
C ALA A 260 6.90 15.37 -0.12
N ARG A 261 8.16 14.97 0.16
CA ARG A 261 9.22 15.86 0.63
C ARG A 261 9.99 16.58 -0.49
N GLY A 262 9.67 16.30 -1.77
CA GLY A 262 10.40 16.87 -2.90
C GLY A 262 11.74 16.19 -3.19
N THR A 263 11.94 14.98 -2.70
CA THR A 263 13.12 14.15 -3.02
C THR A 263 13.08 13.74 -4.49
N SER A 264 14.24 13.62 -5.14
CA SER A 264 14.28 13.10 -6.53
C SER A 264 13.72 11.68 -6.62
N PRO A 265 13.09 11.30 -7.76
CA PRO A 265 12.58 9.96 -7.94
C PRO A 265 13.64 8.86 -7.71
N GLN A 266 14.87 9.09 -8.15
CA GLN A 266 15.99 8.16 -7.96
C GLN A 266 16.29 7.92 -6.49
N GLU A 267 16.35 9.00 -5.71
CA GLU A 267 16.60 8.89 -4.28
C GLU A 267 15.41 8.28 -3.55
N ALA A 268 14.18 8.67 -3.90
CA ALA A 268 12.96 8.08 -3.33
C ALA A 268 12.88 6.56 -3.59
N MET A 269 13.20 6.10 -4.81
CA MET A 269 13.28 4.67 -5.17
C MET A 269 14.34 3.93 -4.34
N LYS A 270 15.50 4.54 -4.15
CA LYS A 270 16.62 3.96 -3.39
C LYS A 270 16.24 3.74 -1.92
N TYR A 271 15.64 4.77 -1.27
CA TYR A 271 15.15 4.65 0.11
C TYR A 271 14.01 3.64 0.25
N ALA A 272 13.08 3.61 -0.70
CA ALA A 272 11.98 2.66 -0.73
C ALA A 272 12.48 1.20 -0.87
N SER A 273 13.44 0.97 -1.76
CA SER A 273 14.07 -0.35 -1.96
C SER A 273 14.77 -0.83 -0.68
N LEU A 274 15.57 0.04 -0.02
CA LEU A 274 16.23 -0.31 1.24
C LEU A 274 15.22 -0.57 2.36
N ALA A 275 14.20 0.28 2.51
CA ALA A 275 13.17 0.10 3.54
C ALA A 275 12.41 -1.22 3.36
N SER A 276 12.05 -1.56 2.10
CA SER A 276 11.41 -2.83 1.77
C SER A 276 12.34 -4.02 2.07
N SER A 277 13.63 -3.93 1.75
CA SER A 277 14.61 -4.97 2.08
C SER A 277 14.75 -5.18 3.60
N LEU A 278 14.75 -4.10 4.38
CA LEU A 278 14.75 -4.21 5.85
C LEU A 278 13.46 -4.81 6.39
N SER A 279 12.31 -4.52 5.77
CA SER A 279 11.03 -5.09 6.22
C SER A 279 10.98 -6.61 6.01
N VAL A 280 11.43 -7.12 4.89
CA VAL A 280 11.40 -8.57 4.61
C VAL A 280 12.34 -9.40 5.48
N SER A 281 13.27 -8.77 6.20
CA SER A 281 14.14 -9.43 7.20
C SER A 281 13.49 -9.59 8.58
N ARG A 282 12.19 -9.34 8.71
CA ARG A 282 11.42 -9.37 9.96
C ARG A 282 10.05 -9.99 9.74
N HIS A 283 9.47 -10.55 10.80
CA HIS A 283 8.11 -11.09 10.74
C HIS A 283 7.02 -10.01 10.74
N GLY A 284 5.93 -10.26 10.01
CA GLY A 284 4.71 -9.49 9.96
C GLY A 284 4.79 -8.27 9.04
N ALA A 285 3.64 -7.71 8.69
CA ALA A 285 3.52 -6.55 7.82
C ALA A 285 3.88 -5.25 8.56
N SER A 286 2.92 -4.67 9.31
CA SER A 286 3.15 -3.39 9.97
C SER A 286 4.25 -3.37 11.03
N PRO A 287 4.53 -4.46 11.80
CA PRO A 287 5.64 -4.48 12.74
C PRO A 287 7.02 -4.46 12.09
N SER A 288 7.15 -5.03 10.88
CA SER A 288 8.43 -5.14 10.17
C SER A 288 8.91 -3.83 9.56
N ILE A 289 8.02 -2.88 9.33
CA ILE A 289 8.34 -1.60 8.68
C ILE A 289 9.41 -0.86 9.49
N PRO A 290 10.58 -0.51 8.91
CA PRO A 290 11.65 0.20 9.61
C PRO A 290 11.27 1.66 9.89
N ASP A 291 11.95 2.31 10.83
CA ASP A 291 11.85 3.74 11.06
C ASP A 291 12.81 4.51 10.13
N HIS A 292 12.51 5.77 9.80
CA HIS A 292 13.33 6.60 8.92
C HIS A 292 14.80 6.69 9.34
N SER A 293 15.06 6.85 10.64
CA SER A 293 16.41 6.92 11.19
C SER A 293 17.21 5.63 10.95
N GLU A 294 16.57 4.48 11.02
CA GLU A 294 17.19 3.19 10.70
C GLU A 294 17.56 3.10 9.22
N VAL A 295 16.63 3.48 8.33
CA VAL A 295 16.88 3.46 6.88
C VAL A 295 18.01 4.42 6.51
N CYS A 296 18.03 5.64 7.08
CA CYS A 296 19.12 6.61 6.86
C CYS A 296 20.47 6.08 7.30
N ARG A 297 20.55 5.48 8.50
CA ARG A 297 21.78 4.87 9.00
C ARG A 297 22.26 3.75 8.08
N LYS A 298 21.38 2.83 7.69
CA LYS A 298 21.71 1.74 6.78
C LYS A 298 22.13 2.24 5.39
N MET A 299 21.51 3.30 4.91
CA MET A 299 21.92 3.95 3.64
C MET A 299 23.33 4.50 3.73
N ALA A 300 23.70 5.16 4.83
CA ALA A 300 25.05 5.68 5.03
C ALA A 300 26.11 4.56 5.10
N GLU A 301 25.80 3.42 5.72
CA GLU A 301 26.65 2.22 5.75
C GLU A 301 26.92 1.68 4.32
N GLN A 302 25.91 1.67 3.44
CA GLN A 302 26.04 1.19 2.06
C GLN A 302 26.89 2.12 1.14
N ILE A 303 26.96 3.40 1.47
CA ILE A 303 27.76 4.38 0.69
C ILE A 303 29.23 4.35 1.11
N ALA A 304 29.51 3.88 2.33
CA ALA A 304 30.86 3.82 2.90
C ALA A 304 31.68 2.58 2.46
N HIS A 305 31.05 1.63 1.78
CA HIS A 305 31.64 0.42 1.20
C HIS A 305 31.59 0.45 -0.33
#